data_d2e7e8000c4af1576ba9febab554ac0c
#
_entry.id   d2e7e8000c4af1576ba9febab554ac0c
#
_cell.length_a   1.000
_cell.length_b   1.000
_cell.length_c   1.000
_cell.angle_alpha   90.00
_cell.angle_beta   90.00
_cell.angle_gamma   90.00
#
_symmetry.space_group_name_H-M   'P 1'
#
loop_
_entity.id
_entity.type
_entity.pdbx_description
1 polymer ?
#
loop_
_entity_poly.entity_id
_entity_poly.type
_entity_poly.pdbx_seq_one_letter_code
_entity_poly.pdbx_strand_id
1 'polypeptide(L)'
;KKHFEKYLGGAGAICRHLSSFVNKTNLLSYLGQNNDELKFIKSNLGKKIIFDFISKKDSPTIIKERFVEEINNRKIFGAYSLNDSSVSSLEEKKLEKKLSKFLKKSNLVIVSDYGHGLISKNFAKKIISKKKFVAVNVQINSSNIGYHSLQNYRNANCIIINENELRYEMRSKTEKIENLLKLLSKNLNLQFLIVTRGYSGAILYDAKVKKFYYSDAFANKVVDKVGAGDAMLSILAICLYKKIDCDLSLLISSLCASQSVNSIGNKKAISKTTLLKELEHYLAWWNEYL
;
A
#
# COMPACT_ATOMS: atom_id res chain seq x y z
N LYS A 1 -0.78 30.31 6.72
CA LYS A 1 -0.05 29.05 6.91
C LYS A 1 0.78 29.18 8.19
N LYS A 2 0.29 28.66 9.32
CA LYS A 2 0.97 28.77 10.62
C LYS A 2 2.01 27.65 10.81
N HIS A 3 1.71 26.44 10.33
CA HIS A 3 2.56 25.28 10.49
C HIS A 3 2.68 24.52 9.16
N PHE A 4 3.86 23.95 8.89
CA PHE A 4 4.11 23.12 7.74
C PHE A 4 4.92 21.89 8.17
N GLU A 5 4.37 20.70 7.94
CA GLU A 5 5.06 19.44 8.18
C GLU A 5 5.16 18.66 6.86
N LYS A 6 6.23 17.90 6.69
CA LYS A 6 6.53 17.15 5.48
C LYS A 6 6.83 15.69 5.81
N TYR A 7 6.18 14.79 5.12
CA TYR A 7 6.30 13.35 5.36
C TYR A 7 6.53 12.58 4.07
N LEU A 8 7.19 11.42 4.18
CA LEU A 8 7.21 10.46 3.08
C LEU A 8 5.81 9.83 2.94
N GLY A 9 5.30 9.81 1.70
CA GLY A 9 4.05 9.16 1.35
C GLY A 9 4.26 7.91 0.52
N GLY A 10 3.18 7.17 0.26
CA GLY A 10 3.16 6.05 -0.66
C GLY A 10 4.26 5.03 -0.43
N ALA A 11 4.97 4.66 -1.48
CA ALA A 11 6.03 3.66 -1.39
C ALA A 11 7.14 4.00 -0.36
N GLY A 12 7.42 5.30 -0.13
CA GLY A 12 8.36 5.72 0.92
C GLY A 12 7.83 5.43 2.32
N ALA A 13 6.54 5.65 2.57
CA ALA A 13 5.89 5.30 3.84
C ALA A 13 5.87 3.79 4.06
N ILE A 14 5.50 3.00 3.04
CA ILE A 14 5.55 1.53 3.08
C ILE A 14 6.93 1.04 3.49
N CYS A 15 8.00 1.57 2.88
CA CYS A 15 9.37 1.20 3.23
C CYS A 15 9.71 1.52 4.70
N ARG A 16 9.23 2.64 5.23
CA ARG A 16 9.41 2.98 6.65
C ARG A 16 8.67 2.02 7.56
N HIS A 17 7.42 1.63 7.23
CA HIS A 17 6.68 0.61 7.97
C HIS A 17 7.42 -0.73 8.01
N LEU A 18 8.01 -1.14 6.90
CA LEU A 18 8.78 -2.37 6.79
C LEU A 18 10.08 -2.37 7.61
N SER A 19 10.66 -1.21 7.92
CA SER A 19 12.01 -1.09 8.50
C SER A 19 12.19 -1.78 9.85
N SER A 20 11.11 -1.95 10.64
CA SER A 20 11.12 -2.67 11.92
C SER A 20 10.96 -4.20 11.77
N PHE A 21 10.58 -4.69 10.59
CA PHE A 21 10.21 -6.09 10.35
C PHE A 21 11.17 -6.82 9.41
N VAL A 22 11.91 -6.10 8.57
CA VAL A 22 12.86 -6.68 7.62
C VAL A 22 14.25 -6.06 7.75
N ASN A 23 15.27 -6.83 7.37
CA ASN A 23 16.66 -6.36 7.46
C ASN A 23 17.00 -5.32 6.40
N LYS A 24 16.38 -5.43 5.20
CA LYS A 24 16.68 -4.57 4.06
C LYS A 24 15.48 -4.43 3.14
N THR A 25 15.26 -3.23 2.67
CA THR A 25 14.22 -2.90 1.68
C THR A 25 14.86 -2.19 0.49
N ASN A 26 14.49 -2.56 -0.73
CA ASN A 26 14.84 -1.84 -1.94
C ASN A 26 13.63 -1.04 -2.41
N LEU A 27 13.76 0.27 -2.51
CA LEU A 27 12.73 1.17 -3.02
C LEU A 27 13.09 1.61 -4.44
N LEU A 28 12.20 1.33 -5.40
CA LEU A 28 12.29 1.83 -6.75
C LEU A 28 11.11 2.75 -7.03
N SER A 29 11.39 3.99 -7.45
CA SER A 29 10.37 5.00 -7.72
C SER A 29 10.85 5.97 -8.80
N TYR A 30 10.16 7.12 -8.95
CA TYR A 30 10.68 8.22 -9.73
C TYR A 30 10.76 9.51 -8.91
N LEU A 31 11.61 10.41 -9.34
CA LEU A 31 11.63 11.80 -8.94
C LEU A 31 11.29 12.68 -10.14
N GLY A 32 10.93 13.92 -9.89
CA GLY A 32 10.80 14.91 -10.91
C GLY A 32 12.12 15.17 -11.65
N GLN A 33 12.04 15.89 -12.76
CA GLN A 33 13.17 16.14 -13.65
C GLN A 33 14.38 16.75 -12.92
N ASN A 34 14.15 17.69 -11.98
CA ASN A 34 15.19 18.38 -11.25
C ASN A 34 15.68 17.63 -10.00
N ASN A 35 15.14 16.41 -9.75
CA ASN A 35 15.39 15.66 -8.52
C ASN A 35 15.07 16.44 -7.24
N ASP A 36 14.11 17.34 -7.32
CA ASP A 36 13.57 18.08 -6.17
C ASP A 36 13.24 17.04 -5.08
N GLU A 37 13.33 17.42 -3.83
CA GLU A 37 13.03 16.53 -2.72
C GLU A 37 14.01 15.36 -2.46
N LEU A 38 15.01 15.10 -3.31
CA LEU A 38 15.94 13.99 -3.14
C LEU A 38 16.64 14.01 -1.76
N LYS A 39 17.06 15.20 -1.31
CA LYS A 39 17.70 15.38 0.00
C LYS A 39 16.74 15.03 1.13
N PHE A 40 15.51 15.52 1.08
CA PHE A 40 14.46 15.21 2.04
C PHE A 40 14.14 13.71 2.07
N ILE A 41 13.96 13.08 0.90
CA ILE A 41 13.65 11.66 0.80
C ILE A 41 14.77 10.83 1.42
N LYS A 42 16.02 11.05 1.05
CA LYS A 42 17.17 10.31 1.57
C LYS A 42 17.31 10.44 3.09
N SER A 43 17.12 11.64 3.65
CA SER A 43 17.26 11.86 5.09
C SER A 43 16.13 11.19 5.90
N ASN A 44 14.95 10.91 5.28
CA ASN A 44 13.80 10.36 5.97
C ASN A 44 13.56 8.86 5.72
N LEU A 45 14.27 8.21 4.78
CA LEU A 45 14.09 6.79 4.50
C LEU A 45 14.74 5.86 5.54
N GLY A 46 15.85 6.28 6.17
CA GLY A 46 16.59 5.44 7.11
C GLY A 46 17.57 4.46 6.46
N LYS A 47 18.52 3.96 7.25
CA LYS A 47 19.72 3.21 6.79
C LYS A 47 19.41 1.84 6.16
N LYS A 48 18.29 1.22 6.49
CA LYS A 48 17.91 -0.11 5.97
C LYS A 48 17.28 -0.08 4.58
N ILE A 49 17.00 1.12 4.03
CA ILE A 49 16.31 1.30 2.77
C ILE A 49 17.30 1.75 1.70
N ILE A 50 17.44 0.94 0.65
CA ILE A 50 18.20 1.31 -0.55
C ILE A 50 17.20 1.94 -1.51
N PHE A 51 17.38 3.23 -1.76
CA PHE A 51 16.57 3.98 -2.69
C PHE A 51 17.27 4.11 -4.04
N ASP A 52 16.59 3.69 -5.10
CA ASP A 52 16.95 3.93 -6.49
C ASP A 52 15.76 4.49 -7.24
N PHE A 53 16.01 5.33 -8.25
CA PHE A 53 14.97 6.05 -8.96
C PHE A 53 15.35 6.37 -10.40
N ILE A 54 14.37 6.78 -11.18
CA ILE A 54 14.58 7.48 -12.45
C ILE A 54 14.14 8.93 -12.28
N SER A 55 14.72 9.86 -13.04
CA SER A 55 14.18 11.20 -13.19
C SER A 55 13.16 11.18 -14.33
N LYS A 56 11.92 11.56 -14.03
CA LYS A 56 10.83 11.65 -15.01
C LYS A 56 10.87 13.01 -15.66
N LYS A 57 11.01 13.03 -17.00
CA LYS A 57 11.07 14.25 -17.79
C LYS A 57 9.75 15.03 -17.68
N ASP A 58 9.82 16.35 -17.73
CA ASP A 58 8.68 17.29 -17.70
C ASP A 58 7.69 17.01 -16.54
N SER A 59 8.22 16.55 -15.41
CA SER A 59 7.46 16.19 -14.22
C SER A 59 8.10 16.75 -12.96
N PRO A 60 7.32 17.27 -12.01
CA PRO A 60 7.80 17.51 -10.65
C PRO A 60 7.90 16.19 -9.89
N THR A 61 8.64 16.18 -8.78
CA THR A 61 8.47 15.14 -7.77
C THR A 61 7.06 15.26 -7.19
N ILE A 62 6.37 14.12 -7.00
CA ILE A 62 4.98 14.14 -6.50
C ILE A 62 4.93 14.76 -5.11
N ILE A 63 4.15 15.82 -4.98
CA ILE A 63 3.81 16.45 -3.70
C ILE A 63 2.30 16.49 -3.58
N LYS A 64 1.78 15.96 -2.48
CA LYS A 64 0.36 16.04 -2.13
C LYS A 64 0.21 16.88 -0.86
N GLU A 65 -0.07 18.16 -1.02
CA GLU A 65 -0.33 19.07 0.10
C GLU A 65 -1.76 18.88 0.61
N ARG A 66 -1.92 18.92 1.92
CA ARG A 66 -3.22 18.91 2.59
C ARG A 66 -3.30 20.11 3.49
N PHE A 67 -4.31 20.93 3.28
CA PHE A 67 -4.62 22.05 4.14
C PHE A 67 -5.61 21.59 5.18
N VAL A 68 -5.19 21.68 6.43
CA VAL A 68 -5.88 21.11 7.58
C VAL A 68 -6.20 22.25 8.54
N GLU A 69 -7.42 22.26 9.07
CA GLU A 69 -7.80 23.15 10.14
C GLU A 69 -7.09 22.75 11.45
N GLU A 70 -6.57 23.74 12.16
CA GLU A 70 -5.72 23.51 13.34
C GLU A 70 -6.51 22.95 14.54
N ILE A 71 -7.78 23.34 14.70
CA ILE A 71 -8.60 22.97 15.87
C ILE A 71 -9.02 21.49 15.83
N ASN A 72 -9.59 21.07 14.70
CA ASN A 72 -10.20 19.73 14.58
C ASN A 72 -9.42 18.78 13.66
N ASN A 73 -8.26 19.19 13.16
CA ASN A 73 -7.48 18.47 12.15
C ASN A 73 -8.31 18.08 10.90
N ARG A 74 -9.36 18.84 10.61
CA ARG A 74 -10.22 18.58 9.46
C ARG A 74 -9.53 19.03 8.18
N LYS A 75 -9.44 18.13 7.20
CA LYS A 75 -8.95 18.48 5.88
C LYS A 75 -9.93 19.45 5.21
N ILE A 76 -9.45 20.63 4.83
CA ILE A 76 -10.22 21.64 4.11
C ILE A 76 -10.13 21.36 2.60
N PHE A 77 -8.91 21.32 2.06
CA PHE A 77 -8.66 20.99 0.65
C PHE A 77 -7.27 20.36 0.47
N GLY A 78 -6.99 19.86 -0.73
CA GLY A 78 -5.67 19.35 -1.11
C GLY A 78 -5.21 19.95 -2.42
N ALA A 79 -3.92 20.30 -2.50
CA ALA A 79 -3.25 20.69 -3.72
C ALA A 79 -2.21 19.64 -4.09
N TYR A 80 -2.17 19.26 -5.37
CA TYR A 80 -1.29 18.19 -5.85
C TYR A 80 -0.37 18.72 -6.94
N SER A 81 0.93 18.56 -6.75
CA SER A 81 1.95 18.81 -7.76
C SER A 81 2.39 17.45 -8.32
N LEU A 82 1.94 17.12 -9.50
CA LEU A 82 2.24 15.84 -10.16
C LEU A 82 2.00 15.95 -11.68
N ASN A 83 2.55 14.98 -12.42
CA ASN A 83 2.27 14.77 -13.83
C ASN A 83 1.92 13.29 -14.01
N ASP A 84 0.66 12.99 -14.38
CA ASP A 84 0.12 11.63 -14.52
C ASP A 84 0.46 10.97 -15.87
N SER A 85 1.16 11.67 -16.77
CA SER A 85 1.60 11.06 -18.03
C SER A 85 2.46 9.82 -17.78
N SER A 86 2.35 8.82 -18.63
CA SER A 86 3.20 7.63 -18.55
C SER A 86 4.67 7.99 -18.76
N VAL A 87 5.56 7.25 -18.09
CA VAL A 87 6.99 7.33 -18.37
C VAL A 87 7.27 6.95 -19.83
N SER A 88 8.26 7.57 -20.44
CA SER A 88 8.69 7.26 -21.81
C SER A 88 9.28 5.84 -21.91
N SER A 89 9.36 5.29 -23.13
CA SER A 89 9.97 3.98 -23.36
C SER A 89 11.43 3.90 -22.89
N LEU A 90 12.18 5.01 -22.95
CA LEU A 90 13.57 5.07 -22.46
C LEU A 90 13.60 5.04 -20.92
N GLU A 91 12.72 5.75 -20.27
CA GLU A 91 12.58 5.75 -18.81
C GLU A 91 12.13 4.37 -18.31
N GLU A 92 11.16 3.73 -18.98
CA GLU A 92 10.71 2.38 -18.65
C GLU A 92 11.87 1.36 -18.78
N LYS A 93 12.69 1.41 -19.84
CA LYS A 93 13.89 0.56 -19.95
C LYS A 93 14.88 0.78 -18.81
N LYS A 94 15.07 2.03 -18.34
CA LYS A 94 15.90 2.32 -17.16
C LYS A 94 15.30 1.71 -15.90
N LEU A 95 13.98 1.83 -15.70
CA LEU A 95 13.26 1.21 -14.58
C LEU A 95 13.44 -0.31 -14.58
N GLU A 96 13.27 -0.96 -15.73
CA GLU A 96 13.42 -2.40 -15.88
C GLU A 96 14.81 -2.89 -15.49
N LYS A 97 15.86 -2.18 -15.92
CA LYS A 97 17.25 -2.50 -15.55
C LYS A 97 17.44 -2.41 -14.02
N LYS A 98 16.91 -1.37 -13.37
CA LYS A 98 16.97 -1.19 -11.93
C LYS A 98 16.14 -2.25 -11.19
N LEU A 99 14.92 -2.52 -11.65
CA LEU A 99 14.06 -3.57 -11.10
C LEU A 99 14.75 -4.93 -11.16
N SER A 100 15.32 -5.30 -12.30
CA SER A 100 16.03 -6.58 -12.49
C SER A 100 17.19 -6.76 -11.52
N LYS A 101 17.91 -5.68 -11.18
CA LYS A 101 18.97 -5.66 -10.17
C LYS A 101 18.41 -5.95 -8.77
N PHE A 102 17.28 -5.34 -8.41
CA PHE A 102 16.67 -5.52 -7.10
C PHE A 102 16.03 -6.91 -6.96
N LEU A 103 15.36 -7.40 -8.00
CA LEU A 103 14.70 -8.70 -7.97
C LEU A 103 15.64 -9.89 -7.79
N LYS A 104 16.92 -9.78 -8.19
CA LYS A 104 17.94 -10.80 -7.89
C LYS A 104 18.13 -11.05 -6.38
N LYS A 105 17.84 -10.05 -5.56
CA LYS A 105 18.10 -10.05 -4.11
C LYS A 105 16.80 -9.97 -3.27
N SER A 106 15.63 -9.98 -3.92
CA SER A 106 14.34 -9.84 -3.25
C SER A 106 13.46 -11.05 -3.53
N ASN A 107 12.75 -11.54 -2.52
CA ASN A 107 11.79 -12.64 -2.65
C ASN A 107 10.33 -12.17 -2.61
N LEU A 108 10.09 -11.01 -2.01
CA LEU A 108 8.81 -10.34 -1.92
C LEU A 108 8.89 -9.00 -2.67
N VAL A 109 7.88 -8.72 -3.49
CA VAL A 109 7.70 -7.44 -4.19
C VAL A 109 6.38 -6.83 -3.71
N ILE A 110 6.44 -5.59 -3.23
CA ILE A 110 5.25 -4.80 -2.91
C ILE A 110 5.13 -3.72 -3.96
N VAL A 111 4.01 -3.67 -4.64
CA VAL A 111 3.66 -2.67 -5.63
C VAL A 111 2.61 -1.74 -5.05
N SER A 112 2.90 -0.45 -5.01
CA SER A 112 1.94 0.59 -4.63
C SER A 112 1.74 1.50 -5.83
N ASP A 113 0.65 1.28 -6.56
CA ASP A 113 0.34 1.96 -7.81
C ASP A 113 -0.80 2.96 -7.62
N TYR A 114 -0.44 4.24 -7.67
CA TYR A 114 -1.36 5.36 -7.52
C TYR A 114 -1.87 5.90 -8.86
N GLY A 115 -1.52 5.24 -9.98
CA GLY A 115 -1.92 5.68 -11.31
C GLY A 115 -1.24 6.97 -11.78
N HIS A 116 -0.05 7.29 -11.28
CA HIS A 116 0.71 8.49 -11.65
C HIS A 116 1.77 8.23 -12.76
N GLY A 117 1.48 7.29 -13.63
CA GLY A 117 2.24 7.07 -14.86
C GLY A 117 3.59 6.35 -14.72
N LEU A 118 4.00 5.91 -13.50
CA LEU A 118 5.24 5.16 -13.33
C LEU A 118 5.15 3.73 -13.85
N ILE A 119 4.01 3.06 -13.60
CA ILE A 119 3.83 1.64 -13.90
C ILE A 119 2.92 1.50 -15.12
N SER A 120 3.52 1.23 -16.25
CA SER A 120 2.78 0.88 -17.47
C SER A 120 2.23 -0.56 -17.38
N LYS A 121 1.24 -0.87 -18.22
CA LYS A 121 0.72 -2.25 -18.36
C LYS A 121 1.83 -3.27 -18.64
N ASN A 122 2.81 -2.92 -19.48
CA ASN A 122 3.93 -3.79 -19.81
C ASN A 122 4.89 -3.95 -18.63
N PHE A 123 5.16 -2.88 -17.91
CA PHE A 123 6.01 -2.92 -16.72
C PHE A 123 5.37 -3.75 -15.60
N ALA A 124 4.05 -3.60 -15.36
CA ALA A 124 3.30 -4.44 -14.42
C ALA A 124 3.41 -5.93 -14.76
N LYS A 125 3.19 -6.31 -16.03
CA LYS A 125 3.37 -7.70 -16.51
C LYS A 125 4.77 -8.22 -16.23
N LYS A 126 5.81 -7.39 -16.41
CA LYS A 126 7.20 -7.78 -16.13
C LYS A 126 7.46 -8.01 -14.65
N ILE A 127 6.86 -7.21 -13.77
CA ILE A 127 6.94 -7.44 -12.32
C ILE A 127 6.34 -8.80 -11.97
N ILE A 128 5.13 -9.09 -12.45
CA ILE A 128 4.39 -10.33 -12.17
C ILE A 128 5.13 -11.56 -12.71
N SER A 129 5.75 -11.48 -13.90
CA SER A 129 6.38 -12.63 -14.56
C SER A 129 7.61 -13.19 -13.84
N LYS A 130 8.16 -12.52 -12.83
CA LYS A 130 9.45 -12.87 -12.20
C LYS A 130 9.40 -13.98 -11.15
N LYS A 131 8.27 -14.70 -11.02
CA LYS A 131 8.09 -15.82 -10.06
C LYS A 131 8.46 -15.45 -8.62
N LYS A 132 8.18 -14.21 -8.23
CA LYS A 132 8.31 -13.71 -6.85
C LYS A 132 6.93 -13.60 -6.24
N PHE A 133 6.85 -13.56 -4.92
CA PHE A 133 5.59 -13.20 -4.28
C PHE A 133 5.32 -11.71 -4.52
N VAL A 134 4.22 -11.39 -5.17
CA VAL A 134 3.85 -10.01 -5.52
C VAL A 134 2.57 -9.63 -4.80
N ALA A 135 2.67 -8.64 -3.91
CA ALA A 135 1.53 -8.00 -3.26
C ALA A 135 1.32 -6.61 -3.85
N VAL A 136 0.09 -6.26 -4.16
CA VAL A 136 -0.25 -5.05 -4.91
C VAL A 136 -1.33 -4.25 -4.19
N ASN A 137 -1.16 -2.95 -4.12
CA ASN A 137 -2.23 -1.98 -3.91
C ASN A 137 -2.36 -1.12 -5.15
N VAL A 138 -3.56 -1.03 -5.68
CA VAL A 138 -3.92 -0.13 -6.79
C VAL A 138 -4.90 0.89 -6.26
N GLN A 139 -4.49 2.14 -6.20
CA GLN A 139 -5.35 3.20 -5.68
C GLN A 139 -6.13 3.87 -6.80
N ILE A 140 -7.45 3.86 -6.69
CA ILE A 140 -8.33 4.65 -7.53
C ILE A 140 -8.56 6.00 -6.85
N ASN A 141 -8.33 7.07 -7.61
CA ASN A 141 -8.51 8.45 -7.16
C ASN A 141 -9.27 9.26 -8.23
N SER A 142 -9.62 10.49 -7.92
CA SER A 142 -10.42 11.34 -8.80
C SER A 142 -9.79 11.61 -10.19
N SER A 143 -8.46 11.51 -10.31
CA SER A 143 -7.76 11.75 -11.58
C SER A 143 -7.64 10.49 -12.44
N ASN A 144 -7.77 9.28 -11.87
CA ASN A 144 -7.55 8.03 -12.60
C ASN A 144 -8.80 7.11 -12.68
N ILE A 145 -9.95 7.54 -12.19
CA ILE A 145 -11.23 6.80 -12.31
C ILE A 145 -11.51 6.49 -13.78
N GLY A 146 -11.74 5.21 -14.08
CA GLY A 146 -12.06 4.72 -15.42
C GLY A 146 -10.84 4.42 -16.30
N TYR A 147 -9.65 4.88 -15.94
CA TYR A 147 -8.41 4.65 -16.70
C TYR A 147 -7.47 3.68 -16.02
N HIS A 148 -7.47 3.63 -14.70
CA HIS A 148 -6.61 2.76 -13.91
C HIS A 148 -7.36 1.49 -13.53
N SER A 149 -6.76 0.33 -13.77
CA SER A 149 -7.43 -0.96 -13.61
C SER A 149 -6.53 -1.99 -12.94
N LEU A 150 -7.13 -2.82 -12.10
CA LEU A 150 -6.53 -4.00 -11.49
C LEU A 150 -6.11 -5.07 -12.52
N GLN A 151 -6.67 -5.03 -13.75
CA GLN A 151 -6.36 -5.98 -14.82
C GLN A 151 -4.88 -6.03 -15.19
N ASN A 152 -4.14 -4.94 -14.95
CA ASN A 152 -2.70 -4.90 -15.18
C ASN A 152 -1.92 -5.86 -14.25
N TYR A 153 -2.54 -6.27 -13.13
CA TYR A 153 -1.94 -7.10 -12.08
C TYR A 153 -2.50 -8.52 -12.02
N ARG A 154 -3.07 -8.99 -13.12
CA ARG A 154 -3.48 -10.40 -13.25
C ARG A 154 -2.33 -11.34 -12.90
N ASN A 155 -2.61 -12.41 -12.15
CA ASN A 155 -1.65 -13.36 -11.59
C ASN A 155 -0.74 -12.79 -10.48
N ALA A 156 -1.05 -11.65 -9.88
CA ALA A 156 -0.43 -11.27 -8.62
C ALA A 156 -0.82 -12.28 -7.52
N ASN A 157 0.02 -12.44 -6.49
CA ASN A 157 -0.31 -13.34 -5.39
C ASN A 157 -1.35 -12.73 -4.46
N CYS A 158 -1.27 -11.41 -4.24
CA CYS A 158 -2.11 -10.69 -3.30
C CYS A 158 -2.46 -9.31 -3.84
N ILE A 159 -3.74 -8.93 -3.74
CA ILE A 159 -4.18 -7.55 -3.96
C ILE A 159 -4.91 -7.05 -2.72
N ILE A 160 -4.61 -5.81 -2.32
CA ILE A 160 -5.30 -5.09 -1.24
C ILE A 160 -5.91 -3.83 -1.82
N ILE A 161 -7.21 -3.66 -1.65
CA ILE A 161 -7.98 -2.48 -2.07
C ILE A 161 -9.02 -2.12 -1.01
N ASN A 162 -9.62 -0.95 -1.13
CA ASN A 162 -10.78 -0.62 -0.30
C ASN A 162 -12.10 -1.03 -0.97
N GLU A 163 -13.20 -1.02 -0.21
CA GLU A 163 -14.51 -1.43 -0.71
C GLU A 163 -14.99 -0.58 -1.89
N ASN A 164 -14.72 0.72 -1.90
CA ASN A 164 -15.09 1.58 -3.01
C ASN A 164 -14.32 1.20 -4.29
N GLU A 165 -13.02 0.94 -4.17
CA GLU A 165 -12.17 0.49 -5.29
C GLU A 165 -12.66 -0.85 -5.84
N LEU A 166 -13.05 -1.81 -4.97
CA LEU A 166 -13.66 -3.07 -5.38
C LEU A 166 -14.95 -2.82 -6.18
N ARG A 167 -15.82 -1.98 -5.65
CA ARG A 167 -17.12 -1.67 -6.30
C ARG A 167 -16.94 -0.94 -7.63
N TYR A 168 -15.97 -0.05 -7.73
CA TYR A 168 -15.60 0.61 -8.99
C TYR A 168 -15.09 -0.39 -10.03
N GLU A 169 -14.14 -1.25 -9.67
CA GLU A 169 -13.57 -2.26 -10.59
C GLU A 169 -14.67 -3.22 -11.07
N MET A 170 -15.56 -3.65 -10.18
CA MET A 170 -16.63 -4.59 -10.47
C MET A 170 -17.91 -3.93 -11.03
N ARG A 171 -17.94 -2.59 -11.11
CA ARG A 171 -19.12 -1.80 -11.56
C ARG A 171 -20.41 -2.20 -10.83
N SER A 172 -20.34 -2.46 -9.55
CA SER A 172 -21.46 -2.93 -8.74
C SER A 172 -21.55 -2.17 -7.42
N LYS A 173 -22.72 -1.56 -7.17
CA LYS A 173 -23.01 -0.81 -5.93
C LYS A 173 -23.66 -1.68 -4.85
N THR A 174 -24.44 -2.69 -5.21
CA THR A 174 -25.37 -3.40 -4.32
C THR A 174 -25.04 -4.87 -4.09
N GLU A 175 -24.19 -5.47 -4.94
CA GLU A 175 -23.82 -6.88 -4.82
C GLU A 175 -23.10 -7.14 -3.48
N LYS A 176 -23.30 -8.37 -2.93
CA LYS A 176 -22.60 -8.83 -1.72
C LYS A 176 -21.09 -8.83 -1.95
N ILE A 177 -20.36 -8.30 -0.96
CA ILE A 177 -18.91 -8.12 -1.07
C ILE A 177 -18.17 -9.44 -1.29
N GLU A 178 -18.64 -10.52 -0.66
CA GLU A 178 -18.07 -11.86 -0.81
C GLU A 178 -18.18 -12.38 -2.25
N ASN A 179 -19.29 -12.09 -2.94
CA ASN A 179 -19.48 -12.47 -4.34
C ASN A 179 -18.53 -11.67 -5.24
N LEU A 180 -18.36 -10.37 -4.98
CA LEU A 180 -17.41 -9.52 -5.69
C LEU A 180 -15.98 -10.01 -5.49
N LEU A 181 -15.59 -10.37 -4.26
CA LEU A 181 -14.27 -10.92 -3.95
C LEU A 181 -14.00 -12.23 -4.71
N LYS A 182 -14.94 -13.17 -4.70
CA LYS A 182 -14.81 -14.43 -5.47
C LYS A 182 -14.63 -14.18 -6.95
N LEU A 183 -15.50 -13.31 -7.52
CA LEU A 183 -15.49 -13.04 -8.95
C LEU A 183 -14.21 -12.33 -9.38
N LEU A 184 -13.80 -11.29 -8.66
CA LEU A 184 -12.59 -10.54 -8.97
C LEU A 184 -11.32 -11.41 -8.82
N SER A 185 -11.24 -12.21 -7.74
CA SER A 185 -10.12 -13.15 -7.56
C SER A 185 -10.03 -14.16 -8.71
N LYS A 186 -11.16 -14.70 -9.17
CA LYS A 186 -11.21 -15.59 -10.35
C LYS A 186 -10.78 -14.87 -11.62
N ASN A 187 -11.31 -13.67 -11.87
CA ASN A 187 -11.00 -12.89 -13.07
C ASN A 187 -9.52 -12.51 -13.18
N LEU A 188 -8.89 -12.19 -12.05
CA LEU A 188 -7.49 -11.79 -11.98
C LEU A 188 -6.54 -12.96 -11.68
N ASN A 189 -7.05 -14.16 -11.42
CA ASN A 189 -6.29 -15.34 -11.00
C ASN A 189 -5.40 -15.03 -9.79
N LEU A 190 -6.01 -14.51 -8.72
CA LEU A 190 -5.35 -14.18 -7.46
C LEU A 190 -5.46 -15.34 -6.48
N GLN A 191 -4.44 -15.51 -5.62
CA GLN A 191 -4.59 -16.34 -4.44
C GLN A 191 -5.29 -15.57 -3.32
N PHE A 192 -4.84 -14.36 -3.01
CA PHE A 192 -5.38 -13.55 -1.92
C PHE A 192 -5.97 -12.24 -2.44
N LEU A 193 -7.18 -11.94 -2.06
CA LEU A 193 -7.80 -10.63 -2.26
C LEU A 193 -8.31 -10.09 -0.94
N ILE A 194 -7.87 -8.88 -0.59
CA ILE A 194 -8.21 -8.24 0.67
C ILE A 194 -8.93 -6.93 0.39
N VAL A 195 -10.02 -6.72 1.12
CA VAL A 195 -10.81 -5.50 1.04
C VAL A 195 -10.91 -4.84 2.41
N THR A 196 -10.41 -3.61 2.49
CA THR A 196 -10.55 -2.77 3.67
C THR A 196 -11.87 -1.99 3.63
N ARG A 197 -12.56 -1.89 4.77
CA ARG A 197 -13.91 -1.36 4.90
C ARG A 197 -14.03 -0.25 5.95
N GLY A 198 -12.94 0.42 6.22
CA GLY A 198 -12.88 1.49 7.24
C GLY A 198 -13.29 0.98 8.62
N TYR A 199 -14.35 1.53 9.20
CA TYR A 199 -14.85 1.11 10.52
C TYR A 199 -15.41 -0.31 10.56
N SER A 200 -15.75 -0.89 9.42
CA SER A 200 -16.23 -2.28 9.31
C SER A 200 -15.08 -3.28 9.14
N GLY A 201 -13.84 -2.87 9.41
CA GLY A 201 -12.67 -3.75 9.40
C GLY A 201 -12.19 -4.15 8.02
N ALA A 202 -11.86 -5.42 7.83
CA ALA A 202 -11.33 -5.95 6.58
C ALA A 202 -11.78 -7.39 6.34
N ILE A 203 -11.84 -7.79 5.07
CA ILE A 203 -12.13 -9.14 4.62
C ILE A 203 -10.96 -9.62 3.76
N LEU A 204 -10.46 -10.81 4.04
CA LEU A 204 -9.50 -11.53 3.21
C LEU A 204 -10.21 -12.75 2.59
N TYR A 205 -10.10 -12.91 1.29
CA TYR A 205 -10.51 -14.12 0.59
C TYR A 205 -9.27 -14.89 0.11
N ASP A 206 -9.12 -16.13 0.56
CA ASP A 206 -8.15 -17.08 0.01
C ASP A 206 -8.86 -17.94 -1.05
N ALA A 207 -8.55 -17.68 -2.31
CA ALA A 207 -9.14 -18.37 -3.44
C ALA A 207 -8.71 -19.83 -3.58
N LYS A 208 -7.56 -20.20 -2.99
CA LYS A 208 -7.04 -21.58 -3.02
C LYS A 208 -7.90 -22.51 -2.18
N VAL A 209 -8.26 -22.09 -0.97
CA VAL A 209 -9.10 -22.86 -0.05
C VAL A 209 -10.57 -22.41 -0.07
N LYS A 210 -10.88 -21.37 -0.85
CA LYS A 210 -12.24 -20.77 -1.00
C LYS A 210 -12.83 -20.31 0.33
N LYS A 211 -12.00 -19.79 1.25
CA LYS A 211 -12.41 -19.37 2.60
C LYS A 211 -12.29 -17.86 2.75
N PHE A 212 -13.23 -17.26 3.49
CA PHE A 212 -13.20 -15.87 3.92
C PHE A 212 -12.71 -15.80 5.36
N TYR A 213 -11.97 -14.73 5.63
CA TYR A 213 -11.47 -14.35 6.94
C TYR A 213 -11.86 -12.90 7.20
N TYR A 214 -12.24 -12.59 8.42
CA TYR A 214 -12.75 -11.28 8.80
C TYR A 214 -11.94 -10.72 9.96
N SER A 215 -11.74 -9.42 9.97
CA SER A 215 -11.12 -8.71 11.09
C SER A 215 -11.87 -7.42 11.34
N ASP A 216 -12.09 -7.11 12.59
CA ASP A 216 -12.65 -5.84 13.03
C ASP A 216 -11.66 -4.68 12.80
N ALA A 217 -12.17 -3.45 12.91
CA ALA A 217 -11.35 -2.26 12.97
C ALA A 217 -10.93 -2.01 14.43
N PHE A 218 -9.62 -2.01 14.70
CA PHE A 218 -9.08 -1.87 16.06
C PHE A 218 -8.82 -0.43 16.49
N ALA A 219 -9.04 0.56 15.62
CA ALA A 219 -8.77 1.94 15.96
C ALA A 219 -9.89 2.55 16.81
N ASN A 220 -9.64 2.79 18.11
CA ASN A 220 -10.56 3.49 19.00
C ASN A 220 -10.70 4.98 18.66
N LYS A 221 -9.64 5.58 18.11
CA LYS A 221 -9.60 6.98 17.68
C LYS A 221 -8.91 7.06 16.32
N VAL A 222 -9.54 7.72 15.38
CA VAL A 222 -8.96 7.97 14.05
C VAL A 222 -8.56 9.45 13.98
N VAL A 223 -7.26 9.71 13.98
CA VAL A 223 -6.68 11.05 13.80
C VAL A 223 -6.59 11.39 12.32
N ASP A 224 -6.09 10.45 11.51
CA ASP A 224 -6.03 10.59 10.06
C ASP A 224 -6.15 9.19 9.40
N LYS A 225 -6.97 9.09 8.36
CA LYS A 225 -7.15 7.84 7.60
C LYS A 225 -6.03 7.59 6.57
N VAL A 226 -5.19 8.58 6.34
CA VAL A 226 -4.12 8.50 5.32
C VAL A 226 -3.04 7.52 5.78
N GLY A 227 -2.69 6.60 4.89
CA GLY A 227 -1.62 5.62 5.14
C GLY A 227 -2.07 4.30 5.78
N ALA A 228 -3.33 4.17 6.25
CA ALA A 228 -3.82 2.91 6.82
C ALA A 228 -3.71 1.73 5.85
N GLY A 229 -4.07 1.93 4.59
CA GLY A 229 -3.92 0.92 3.54
C GLY A 229 -2.46 0.56 3.26
N ASP A 230 -1.56 1.56 3.24
CA ASP A 230 -0.11 1.35 3.07
C ASP A 230 0.48 0.56 4.25
N ALA A 231 0.05 0.87 5.47
CA ALA A 231 0.44 0.16 6.68
C ALA A 231 -0.01 -1.30 6.65
N MET A 232 -1.27 -1.54 6.32
CA MET A 232 -1.84 -2.88 6.18
C MET A 232 -1.13 -3.67 5.08
N LEU A 233 -0.99 -3.12 3.89
CA LEU A 233 -0.29 -3.75 2.77
C LEU A 233 1.12 -4.19 3.16
N SER A 234 1.89 -3.33 3.83
CA SER A 234 3.27 -3.59 4.18
C SER A 234 3.43 -4.85 5.03
N ILE A 235 2.60 -5.02 6.04
CA ILE A 235 2.73 -6.13 7.00
C ILE A 235 2.01 -7.37 6.51
N LEU A 236 0.81 -7.23 5.94
CA LEU A 236 0.08 -8.37 5.39
C LEU A 236 0.87 -9.07 4.26
N ALA A 237 1.55 -8.31 3.41
CA ALA A 237 2.41 -8.89 2.37
C ALA A 237 3.53 -9.77 2.94
N ILE A 238 4.15 -9.37 4.07
CA ILE A 238 5.15 -10.20 4.76
C ILE A 238 4.50 -11.46 5.33
N CYS A 239 3.38 -11.33 6.03
CA CYS A 239 2.69 -12.44 6.68
C CYS A 239 2.29 -13.51 5.66
N LEU A 240 1.63 -13.12 4.57
CA LEU A 240 1.21 -14.03 3.50
C LEU A 240 2.40 -14.65 2.76
N TYR A 241 3.45 -13.88 2.49
CA TYR A 241 4.69 -14.41 1.92
C TYR A 241 5.33 -15.47 2.83
N LYS A 242 5.32 -15.24 4.14
CA LYS A 242 5.83 -16.18 5.16
C LYS A 242 4.88 -17.33 5.45
N LYS A 243 3.71 -17.37 4.80
CA LYS A 243 2.68 -18.41 4.99
C LYS A 243 2.15 -18.48 6.43
N ILE A 244 2.10 -17.34 7.10
CA ILE A 244 1.40 -17.20 8.38
C ILE A 244 -0.08 -17.44 8.11
N ASP A 245 -0.77 -18.04 9.06
CA ASP A 245 -2.22 -18.28 8.99
C ASP A 245 -2.98 -16.99 8.60
N CYS A 246 -4.04 -17.15 7.80
CA CYS A 246 -4.76 -16.01 7.24
C CYS A 246 -5.49 -15.18 8.30
N ASP A 247 -6.07 -15.82 9.34
CA ASP A 247 -6.72 -15.11 10.44
C ASP A 247 -5.70 -14.27 11.20
N LEU A 248 -4.57 -14.89 11.56
CA LEU A 248 -3.49 -14.18 12.26
C LEU A 248 -2.84 -13.10 11.38
N SER A 249 -2.65 -13.36 10.10
CA SER A 249 -2.12 -12.37 9.15
C SER A 249 -3.02 -11.14 9.04
N LEU A 250 -4.33 -11.35 8.98
CA LEU A 250 -5.33 -10.30 8.89
C LEU A 250 -5.39 -9.50 10.21
N LEU A 251 -5.39 -10.15 11.36
CA LEU A 251 -5.34 -9.53 12.68
C LEU A 251 -4.10 -8.64 12.83
N ILE A 252 -2.90 -9.18 12.61
CA ILE A 252 -1.63 -8.44 12.71
C ILE A 252 -1.65 -7.19 11.82
N SER A 253 -2.09 -7.33 10.57
CA SER A 253 -2.10 -6.22 9.64
C SER A 253 -3.17 -5.17 9.97
N SER A 254 -4.30 -5.57 10.54
CA SER A 254 -5.36 -4.67 11.03
C SER A 254 -4.92 -3.86 12.25
N LEU A 255 -4.18 -4.47 13.18
CA LEU A 255 -3.52 -3.74 14.29
C LEU A 255 -2.49 -2.73 13.78
N CYS A 256 -1.71 -3.10 12.76
CA CYS A 256 -0.78 -2.16 12.12
C CYS A 256 -1.48 -0.99 11.44
N ALA A 257 -2.61 -1.22 10.77
CA ALA A 257 -3.43 -0.17 10.20
C ALA A 257 -3.98 0.76 11.30
N SER A 258 -4.40 0.21 12.46
CA SER A 258 -4.83 0.97 13.64
C SER A 258 -3.72 1.89 14.16
N GLN A 259 -2.47 1.42 14.27
CA GLN A 259 -1.35 2.28 14.67
C GLN A 259 -1.15 3.46 13.70
N SER A 260 -1.31 3.22 12.39
CA SER A 260 -1.14 4.27 11.38
C SER A 260 -2.16 5.39 11.51
N VAL A 261 -3.43 5.08 11.75
CA VAL A 261 -4.49 6.10 11.84
C VAL A 261 -4.47 6.93 13.12
N ASN A 262 -3.66 6.54 14.12
CA ASN A 262 -3.47 7.27 15.37
C ASN A 262 -2.49 8.47 15.23
N SER A 263 -1.94 8.73 14.06
CA SER A 263 -1.04 9.84 13.78
C SER A 263 -1.42 10.57 12.50
N ILE A 264 -1.11 11.88 12.42
CA ILE A 264 -1.36 12.66 11.22
C ILE A 264 -0.41 12.20 10.10
N GLY A 265 -0.95 11.93 8.93
CA GLY A 265 -0.19 11.50 7.76
C GLY A 265 0.66 10.25 8.05
N ASN A 266 1.82 10.19 7.43
CA ASN A 266 2.78 9.10 7.66
C ASN A 266 3.91 9.53 8.63
N LYS A 267 3.60 10.32 9.66
CA LYS A 267 4.58 10.84 10.61
C LYS A 267 5.33 9.73 11.34
N LYS A 268 4.61 8.70 11.78
CA LYS A 268 5.17 7.56 12.51
C LYS A 268 5.15 6.29 11.65
N ALA A 269 6.24 5.55 11.67
CA ALA A 269 6.27 4.18 11.17
C ALA A 269 5.63 3.22 12.17
N ILE A 270 5.16 2.07 11.70
CA ILE A 270 4.65 1.01 12.56
C ILE A 270 5.73 0.57 13.53
N SER A 271 5.38 0.48 14.81
CA SER A 271 6.25 0.01 15.88
C SER A 271 6.04 -1.48 16.12
N LYS A 272 7.09 -2.29 15.91
CA LYS A 272 7.06 -3.72 16.21
C LYS A 272 6.81 -3.98 17.71
N THR A 273 7.41 -3.18 18.59
CA THR A 273 7.24 -3.32 20.04
C THR A 273 5.79 -3.05 20.45
N THR A 274 5.18 -2.00 19.90
CA THR A 274 3.76 -1.70 20.15
C THR A 274 2.87 -2.81 19.63
N LEU A 275 3.12 -3.31 18.42
CA LEU A 275 2.36 -4.41 17.83
C LEU A 275 2.40 -5.68 18.70
N LEU A 276 3.58 -6.03 19.24
CA LEU A 276 3.70 -7.21 20.11
C LEU A 276 2.87 -7.05 21.38
N LYS A 277 2.88 -5.87 22.00
CA LYS A 277 2.05 -5.58 23.19
C LYS A 277 0.55 -5.64 22.87
N GLU A 278 0.13 -5.10 21.74
CA GLU A 278 -1.26 -5.16 21.28
C GLU A 278 -1.71 -6.60 21.02
N LEU A 279 -0.85 -7.43 20.42
CA LEU A 279 -1.13 -8.85 20.20
C LEU A 279 -1.21 -9.64 21.52
N GLU A 280 -0.27 -9.42 22.44
CA GLU A 280 -0.28 -10.04 23.78
C GLU A 280 -1.58 -9.72 24.51
N HIS A 281 -1.99 -8.45 24.50
CA HIS A 281 -3.23 -8.00 25.12
C HIS A 281 -4.47 -8.64 24.47
N TYR A 282 -4.52 -8.70 23.15
CA TYR A 282 -5.62 -9.31 22.39
C TYR A 282 -5.72 -10.82 22.67
N LEU A 283 -4.60 -11.54 22.71
CA LEU A 283 -4.56 -12.97 22.98
C LEU A 283 -4.91 -13.30 24.44
N ALA A 284 -4.48 -12.46 25.41
CA ALA A 284 -4.87 -12.61 26.80
C ALA A 284 -6.39 -12.46 26.97
N TRP A 285 -6.96 -11.41 26.39
CA TRP A 285 -8.41 -11.19 26.40
C TRP A 285 -9.16 -12.37 25.75
N TRP A 286 -8.67 -12.88 24.60
CA TRP A 286 -9.29 -14.03 23.93
C TRP A 286 -9.30 -15.28 24.79
N ASN A 287 -8.23 -15.57 25.55
CA ASN A 287 -8.12 -16.72 26.42
C ASN A 287 -9.01 -16.60 27.69
N GLU A 288 -9.41 -15.41 28.11
CA GLU A 288 -10.33 -15.21 29.24
C GLU A 288 -11.81 -15.44 28.85
N TYR A 289 -12.14 -15.41 27.57
CA TYR A 289 -13.51 -15.54 27.05
C TYR A 289 -13.79 -16.87 26.33
N LEU A 290 -12.80 -17.77 26.22
CA LEU A 290 -12.95 -19.17 25.78
C LEU A 290 -12.96 -20.13 26.99
#